data_0612488b5315259b1f16ab3f44b77d4d
#
_entry.id   0612488b5315259b1f16ab3f44b77d4d
#
_cell.length_a   1.000
_cell.length_b   1.000
_cell.length_c   1.000
_cell.angle_alpha   90.00
_cell.angle_beta   90.00
_cell.angle_gamma   90.00
#
_symmetry.space_group_name_H-M   'P 1'
#
loop_
_entity.id
_entity.type
_entity.pdbx_description
1 polymer ?
#
loop_
_entity_poly.entity_id
_entity_poly.type
_entity_poly.pdbx_seq_one_letter_code
_entity_poly.pdbx_strand_id
1 'polypeptide(L)'
;MNSLANKTIFISGGSRGIGLAIALRAARDGANVTIAAKTAEPHPKLPGTIYTAAEEIEAAGGKALPVICDIREEEQVATAVDATVEKFGGIDICINNASAISLTPTAMTDMKRYDLMHQINTRGTFLVSKMCLPHLKESANAHILNLAPPLDMSPKWFGPHVAYTMAKYGMSMCTLGMAEEFRKQKIAVNSLWPLTAIDTAAVRNLLGGDTMAKMSRLPDIMADAAHAVLVRDAAECTGNFFIDELVLREEGVTDFAKYAPGAEGPLAGDFFVPDEIFDAVPTEVLRNYG
;
A
#
# COMPACT_ATOMS: atom_id res chain seq x y z
N MET A 1 7.72 0.37 23.20
CA MET A 1 7.38 1.67 22.56
C MET A 1 7.01 1.36 21.12
N ASN A 2 5.79 1.64 20.76
CA ASN A 2 5.29 1.36 19.40
C ASN A 2 5.73 2.49 18.45
N SER A 3 6.96 2.41 17.94
CA SER A 3 7.55 3.45 17.08
C SER A 3 8.43 2.84 16.01
N LEU A 4 8.45 3.48 14.84
CA LEU A 4 9.30 3.15 13.71
C LEU A 4 10.63 3.92 13.71
N ALA A 5 11.02 4.53 14.83
CA ALA A 5 12.27 5.26 14.99
C ALA A 5 13.48 4.41 14.59
N ASN A 6 14.32 4.95 13.71
CA ASN A 6 15.51 4.30 13.14
C ASN A 6 15.24 3.02 12.32
N LYS A 7 13.98 2.67 12.05
CA LYS A 7 13.65 1.58 11.14
C LYS A 7 13.87 2.01 9.70
N THR A 8 14.42 1.11 8.90
CA THR A 8 14.62 1.34 7.46
C THR A 8 13.49 0.71 6.67
N ILE A 9 12.78 1.54 5.92
CA ILE A 9 11.61 1.18 5.12
C ILE A 9 11.96 1.31 3.63
N PHE A 10 11.78 0.23 2.88
CA PHE A 10 11.78 0.25 1.43
C PHE A 10 10.34 0.29 0.93
N ILE A 11 9.94 1.37 0.23
CA ILE A 11 8.57 1.50 -0.28
C ILE A 11 8.54 1.66 -1.80
N SER A 12 7.80 0.78 -2.47
CA SER A 12 7.50 0.91 -3.89
C SER A 12 6.33 1.85 -4.13
N GLY A 13 6.48 2.81 -5.07
CA GLY A 13 5.43 3.77 -5.40
C GLY A 13 5.17 4.83 -4.32
N GLY A 14 6.18 5.20 -3.53
CA GLY A 14 6.07 6.14 -2.41
C GLY A 14 6.11 7.63 -2.78
N SER A 15 6.03 8.01 -4.07
CA SER A 15 6.14 9.41 -4.49
C SER A 15 4.86 10.24 -4.31
N ARG A 16 3.72 9.64 -3.98
CA ARG A 16 2.41 10.28 -3.79
C ARG A 16 1.39 9.36 -3.14
N GLY A 17 0.21 9.91 -2.83
CA GLY A 17 -0.97 9.16 -2.37
C GLY A 17 -0.71 8.33 -1.12
N ILE A 18 -1.23 7.11 -1.08
CA ILE A 18 -1.12 6.21 0.08
C ILE A 18 0.35 5.95 0.45
N GLY A 19 1.20 5.67 -0.56
CA GLY A 19 2.61 5.39 -0.31
C GLY A 19 3.35 6.55 0.34
N LEU A 20 3.12 7.79 -0.11
CA LEU A 20 3.71 8.98 0.50
C LEU A 20 3.16 9.21 1.92
N ALA A 21 1.85 9.04 2.12
CA ALA A 21 1.24 9.21 3.45
C ALA A 21 1.83 8.21 4.48
N ILE A 22 2.02 6.95 4.09
CA ILE A 22 2.69 5.94 4.95
C ILE A 22 4.15 6.36 5.24
N ALA A 23 4.88 6.82 4.22
CA ALA A 23 6.25 7.30 4.39
C ALA A 23 6.34 8.49 5.36
N LEU A 24 5.44 9.46 5.23
CA LEU A 24 5.36 10.63 6.12
C LEU A 24 4.99 10.25 7.55
N ARG A 25 4.07 9.29 7.72
CA ARG A 25 3.71 8.79 9.05
C ARG A 25 4.90 8.14 9.75
N ALA A 26 5.66 7.32 9.03
CA ALA A 26 6.87 6.71 9.55
C ALA A 26 7.99 7.74 9.82
N ALA A 27 8.12 8.74 8.96
CA ALA A 27 9.09 9.82 9.12
C ALA A 27 8.89 10.63 10.40
N ARG A 28 7.65 10.84 10.83
CA ARG A 28 7.32 11.49 12.11
C ARG A 28 7.88 10.75 13.32
N ASP A 29 8.12 9.47 13.20
CA ASP A 29 8.81 8.65 14.22
C ASP A 29 10.34 8.72 14.08
N GLY A 30 10.87 9.29 13.02
CA GLY A 30 12.31 9.29 12.72
C GLY A 30 12.79 8.07 11.93
N ALA A 31 11.94 7.48 11.09
CA ALA A 31 12.32 6.36 10.20
C ALA A 31 13.23 6.80 9.05
N ASN A 32 14.00 5.84 8.52
CA ASN A 32 14.70 5.97 7.24
C ASN A 32 13.79 5.42 6.14
N VAL A 33 13.59 6.14 5.04
CA VAL A 33 12.67 5.75 3.97
C VAL A 33 13.32 5.81 2.61
N THR A 34 13.37 4.68 1.91
CA THR A 34 13.69 4.63 0.49
C THR A 34 12.42 4.68 -0.34
N ILE A 35 12.32 5.67 -1.23
CA ILE A 35 11.21 5.87 -2.16
C ILE A 35 11.60 5.30 -3.51
N ALA A 36 11.20 4.08 -3.82
CA ALA A 36 11.45 3.43 -5.10
C ALA A 36 10.29 3.66 -6.06
N ALA A 37 10.43 4.59 -7.01
CA ALA A 37 9.39 4.90 -7.99
C ALA A 37 9.96 5.52 -9.27
N LYS A 38 9.19 5.52 -10.35
CA LYS A 38 9.62 6.00 -11.67
C LYS A 38 9.55 7.52 -11.84
N THR A 39 8.71 8.19 -11.06
CA THR A 39 8.39 9.60 -11.28
C THR A 39 9.50 10.48 -10.70
N ALA A 40 10.46 10.84 -11.52
CA ALA A 40 11.54 11.77 -11.21
C ALA A 40 11.23 13.21 -11.65
N GLU A 41 10.45 13.36 -12.73
CA GLU A 41 10.07 14.65 -13.30
C GLU A 41 8.61 14.99 -12.99
N PRO A 42 8.27 16.28 -12.82
CA PRO A 42 6.89 16.71 -12.63
C PRO A 42 5.99 16.26 -13.79
N HIS A 43 4.77 15.82 -13.46
CA HIS A 43 3.78 15.39 -14.45
C HIS A 43 2.52 16.26 -14.35
N PRO A 44 1.93 16.75 -15.47
CA PRO A 44 0.80 17.71 -15.42
C PRO A 44 -0.44 17.21 -14.67
N LYS A 45 -0.65 15.89 -14.64
CA LYS A 45 -1.84 15.25 -14.03
C LYS A 45 -1.56 14.50 -12.75
N LEU A 46 -0.29 14.38 -12.35
CA LEU A 46 0.10 13.58 -11.18
C LEU A 46 1.02 14.42 -10.30
N PRO A 47 0.58 14.83 -9.10
CA PRO A 47 1.39 15.64 -8.21
C PRO A 47 2.57 14.83 -7.66
N GLY A 48 3.66 15.53 -7.36
CA GLY A 48 4.82 14.99 -6.66
C GLY A 48 5.75 14.12 -7.53
N THR A 49 7.00 14.08 -7.11
CA THR A 49 8.08 13.25 -7.62
C THR A 49 8.73 12.49 -6.46
N ILE A 50 9.69 11.60 -6.74
CA ILE A 50 10.49 10.98 -5.68
C ILE A 50 11.29 12.02 -4.89
N TYR A 51 11.68 13.12 -5.52
CA TYR A 51 12.47 14.20 -4.90
C TYR A 51 11.62 15.07 -3.98
N THR A 52 10.44 15.51 -4.42
CA THR A 52 9.51 16.25 -3.55
C THR A 52 9.05 15.40 -2.37
N ALA A 53 8.81 14.10 -2.59
CA ALA A 53 8.50 13.17 -1.50
C ALA A 53 9.65 13.04 -0.49
N ALA A 54 10.90 13.03 -0.97
CA ALA A 54 12.08 13.00 -0.09
C ALA A 54 12.17 14.26 0.78
N GLU A 55 11.96 15.44 0.19
CA GLU A 55 11.93 16.71 0.92
C GLU A 55 10.84 16.72 2.01
N GLU A 56 9.63 16.24 1.68
CA GLU A 56 8.52 16.13 2.64
C GLU A 56 8.83 15.16 3.79
N ILE A 57 9.45 14.01 3.50
CA ILE A 57 9.86 13.02 4.49
C ILE A 57 10.92 13.59 5.45
N GLU A 58 11.92 14.31 4.91
CA GLU A 58 12.94 14.97 5.72
C GLU A 58 12.35 16.10 6.59
N ALA A 59 11.43 16.88 6.01
CA ALA A 59 10.70 17.91 6.77
C ALA A 59 9.83 17.32 7.89
N ALA A 60 9.33 16.08 7.73
CA ALA A 60 8.56 15.36 8.73
C ALA A 60 9.42 14.73 9.85
N GLY A 61 10.76 14.78 9.75
CA GLY A 61 11.69 14.28 10.75
C GLY A 61 12.35 12.95 10.44
N GLY A 62 12.08 12.35 9.27
CA GLY A 62 12.73 11.14 8.79
C GLY A 62 14.02 11.41 8.01
N LYS A 63 14.59 10.34 7.45
CA LYS A 63 15.66 10.42 6.45
C LYS A 63 15.16 9.78 5.16
N ALA A 64 15.42 10.42 4.02
CA ALA A 64 14.93 9.95 2.73
C ALA A 64 16.05 9.50 1.80
N LEU A 65 15.73 8.51 0.95
CA LEU A 65 16.52 8.10 -0.20
C LEU A 65 15.59 7.96 -1.42
N PRO A 66 15.50 8.96 -2.30
CA PRO A 66 14.78 8.82 -3.55
C PRO A 66 15.58 7.99 -4.55
N VAL A 67 14.98 6.93 -5.12
CA VAL A 67 15.59 6.07 -6.13
C VAL A 67 14.65 5.91 -7.31
N ILE A 68 15.14 6.24 -8.51
CA ILE A 68 14.41 5.95 -9.76
C ILE A 68 14.38 4.43 -9.95
N CYS A 69 13.17 3.83 -9.90
CA CYS A 69 13.02 2.40 -9.97
C CYS A 69 11.71 2.03 -10.67
N ASP A 70 11.79 1.29 -11.75
CA ASP A 70 10.67 0.55 -12.30
C ASP A 70 10.68 -0.86 -11.70
N ILE A 71 9.70 -1.19 -10.86
CA ILE A 71 9.65 -2.49 -10.17
C ILE A 71 9.39 -3.68 -11.11
N ARG A 72 9.22 -3.45 -12.41
CA ARG A 72 9.16 -4.50 -13.42
C ARG A 72 10.55 -5.00 -13.82
N GLU A 73 11.57 -4.18 -13.60
CA GLU A 73 12.96 -4.42 -14.00
C GLU A 73 13.78 -4.91 -12.79
N GLU A 74 14.23 -6.18 -12.86
CA GLU A 74 14.93 -6.85 -11.77
C GLU A 74 16.21 -6.13 -11.35
N GLU A 75 17.00 -5.66 -12.33
CA GLU A 75 18.25 -4.92 -12.08
C GLU A 75 18.00 -3.58 -11.37
N GLN A 76 16.92 -2.87 -11.72
CA GLN A 76 16.59 -1.61 -11.06
C GLN A 76 16.13 -1.83 -9.61
N VAL A 77 15.39 -2.90 -9.34
CA VAL A 77 14.98 -3.26 -7.97
C VAL A 77 16.22 -3.64 -7.16
N ALA A 78 17.12 -4.47 -7.71
CA ALA A 78 18.36 -4.84 -7.03
C ALA A 78 19.19 -3.59 -6.70
N THR A 79 19.43 -2.70 -7.67
CA THR A 79 20.14 -1.43 -7.46
C THR A 79 19.50 -0.56 -6.37
N ALA A 80 18.17 -0.48 -6.33
CA ALA A 80 17.48 0.31 -5.32
C ALA A 80 17.59 -0.31 -3.92
N VAL A 81 17.58 -1.63 -3.81
CA VAL A 81 17.80 -2.35 -2.54
C VAL A 81 19.24 -2.14 -2.07
N ASP A 82 20.22 -2.32 -2.94
CA ASP A 82 21.64 -2.13 -2.62
C ASP A 82 21.92 -0.70 -2.14
N ALA A 83 21.40 0.31 -2.85
CA ALA A 83 21.51 1.72 -2.44
C ALA A 83 20.88 1.98 -1.06
N THR A 84 19.76 1.30 -0.74
CA THR A 84 19.12 1.39 0.58
C THR A 84 20.03 0.84 1.67
N VAL A 85 20.60 -0.33 1.42
CA VAL A 85 21.50 -1.00 2.38
C VAL A 85 22.79 -0.20 2.56
N GLU A 86 23.37 0.31 1.48
CA GLU A 86 24.55 1.18 1.53
C GLU A 86 24.29 2.43 2.38
N LYS A 87 23.14 3.09 2.20
CA LYS A 87 22.81 4.34 2.90
C LYS A 87 22.41 4.14 4.35
N PHE A 88 21.61 3.10 4.65
CA PHE A 88 20.96 2.95 5.94
C PHE A 88 21.39 1.70 6.73
N GLY A 89 22.19 0.83 6.14
CA GLY A 89 22.76 -0.35 6.80
C GLY A 89 21.92 -1.61 6.76
N GLY A 90 20.68 -1.56 6.22
CA GLY A 90 19.79 -2.71 6.13
C GLY A 90 18.37 -2.31 5.75
N ILE A 91 17.44 -3.28 5.78
CA ILE A 91 16.01 -3.05 5.56
C ILE A 91 15.22 -3.80 6.64
N ASP A 92 14.39 -3.08 7.39
CA ASP A 92 13.48 -3.65 8.39
C ASP A 92 12.09 -3.92 7.81
N ILE A 93 11.65 -3.07 6.88
CA ILE A 93 10.27 -3.07 6.38
C ILE A 93 10.27 -2.92 4.87
N CYS A 94 9.53 -3.81 4.19
CA CYS A 94 9.24 -3.73 2.76
C CYS A 94 7.76 -3.42 2.54
N ILE A 95 7.43 -2.32 1.82
CA ILE A 95 6.05 -1.93 1.53
C ILE A 95 5.80 -1.99 0.02
N ASN A 96 4.97 -2.94 -0.39
CA ASN A 96 4.53 -3.10 -1.76
C ASN A 96 3.25 -2.27 -2.00
N ASN A 97 3.44 -1.00 -2.37
CA ASN A 97 2.35 -0.07 -2.63
C ASN A 97 2.18 0.27 -4.12
N ALA A 98 3.22 0.17 -4.95
CA ALA A 98 3.11 0.43 -6.37
C ALA A 98 2.03 -0.43 -7.03
N SER A 99 1.13 0.19 -7.78
CA SER A 99 0.00 -0.48 -8.41
C SER A 99 -0.35 0.14 -9.76
N ALA A 100 -0.89 -0.67 -10.66
CA ALA A 100 -1.54 -0.24 -11.89
C ALA A 100 -2.99 -0.72 -11.87
N ILE A 101 -3.88 0.11 -12.41
CA ILE A 101 -5.33 -0.13 -12.45
C ILE A 101 -5.88 0.06 -13.86
N SER A 102 -6.76 -0.86 -14.28
CA SER A 102 -7.64 -0.70 -15.43
C SER A 102 -8.93 -1.50 -15.16
N LEU A 103 -10.03 -0.77 -15.01
CA LEU A 103 -11.34 -1.34 -14.68
C LEU A 103 -12.14 -1.57 -15.97
N THR A 104 -11.67 -2.47 -16.82
CA THR A 104 -12.30 -2.82 -18.08
C THR A 104 -12.79 -4.26 -18.08
N PRO A 105 -13.97 -4.54 -18.66
CA PRO A 105 -14.42 -5.92 -18.85
C PRO A 105 -13.52 -6.65 -19.85
N THR A 106 -13.54 -7.96 -19.83
CA THR A 106 -12.63 -8.83 -20.60
C THR A 106 -12.52 -8.46 -22.08
N ALA A 107 -13.65 -8.21 -22.74
CA ALA A 107 -13.67 -7.87 -24.17
C ALA A 107 -13.01 -6.51 -24.51
N MET A 108 -12.90 -5.61 -23.54
CA MET A 108 -12.35 -4.26 -23.71
C MET A 108 -10.95 -4.10 -23.10
N THR A 109 -10.42 -5.14 -22.47
CA THR A 109 -9.09 -5.09 -21.85
C THR A 109 -8.00 -5.23 -22.92
N ASP A 110 -7.25 -4.15 -23.16
CA ASP A 110 -6.03 -4.20 -23.98
C ASP A 110 -4.97 -5.06 -23.27
N MET A 111 -4.35 -5.99 -24.02
CA MET A 111 -3.32 -6.88 -23.45
C MET A 111 -2.11 -6.12 -22.90
N LYS A 112 -1.76 -4.96 -23.45
CA LYS A 112 -0.72 -4.10 -22.86
C LYS A 112 -1.11 -3.62 -21.45
N ARG A 113 -2.40 -3.37 -21.20
CA ARG A 113 -2.91 -3.01 -19.88
C ARG A 113 -2.94 -4.22 -18.95
N TYR A 114 -3.36 -5.38 -19.47
CA TYR A 114 -3.28 -6.64 -18.74
C TYR A 114 -1.85 -6.92 -18.27
N ASP A 115 -0.91 -6.93 -19.20
CA ASP A 115 0.52 -7.17 -18.90
C ASP A 115 1.07 -6.17 -17.90
N LEU A 116 0.76 -4.87 -18.06
CA LEU A 116 1.20 -3.83 -17.15
C LEU A 116 0.70 -4.06 -15.73
N MET A 117 -0.60 -4.40 -15.56
CA MET A 117 -1.16 -4.67 -14.23
C MET A 117 -0.51 -5.88 -13.57
N HIS A 118 -0.33 -6.97 -14.32
CA HIS A 118 0.29 -8.19 -13.78
C HIS A 118 1.78 -8.01 -13.48
N GLN A 119 2.51 -7.28 -14.33
CA GLN A 119 3.93 -6.98 -14.11
C GLN A 119 4.15 -6.08 -12.89
N ILE A 120 3.29 -5.10 -12.66
CA ILE A 120 3.43 -4.18 -11.51
C ILE A 120 2.86 -4.82 -10.25
N ASN A 121 1.59 -5.24 -10.28
CA ASN A 121 0.90 -5.66 -9.06
C ASN A 121 1.43 -7.01 -8.57
N THR A 122 1.28 -8.07 -9.37
CA THR A 122 1.65 -9.44 -8.94
C THR A 122 3.16 -9.65 -8.95
N ARG A 123 3.78 -9.52 -10.14
CA ARG A 123 5.20 -9.80 -10.32
C ARG A 123 6.08 -8.80 -9.55
N GLY A 124 5.72 -7.51 -9.56
CA GLY A 124 6.46 -6.48 -8.85
C GLY A 124 6.43 -6.69 -7.34
N THR A 125 5.29 -7.03 -6.74
CA THR A 125 5.18 -7.39 -5.32
C THR A 125 6.09 -8.57 -4.97
N PHE A 126 6.05 -9.64 -5.76
CA PHE A 126 6.93 -10.80 -5.54
C PHE A 126 8.41 -10.42 -5.66
N LEU A 127 8.79 -9.69 -6.71
CA LEU A 127 10.17 -9.30 -6.99
C LEU A 127 10.75 -8.41 -5.89
N VAL A 128 10.05 -7.36 -5.50
CA VAL A 128 10.51 -6.42 -4.45
C VAL A 128 10.65 -7.15 -3.11
N SER A 129 9.69 -7.99 -2.75
CA SER A 129 9.75 -8.82 -1.53
C SER A 129 10.96 -9.76 -1.56
N LYS A 130 11.18 -10.46 -2.70
CA LYS A 130 12.33 -11.36 -2.91
C LYS A 130 13.66 -10.64 -2.73
N MET A 131 13.80 -9.43 -3.31
CA MET A 131 15.06 -8.68 -3.23
C MET A 131 15.31 -8.09 -1.83
N CYS A 132 14.27 -7.70 -1.10
CA CYS A 132 14.41 -7.25 0.28
C CYS A 132 14.66 -8.40 1.27
N LEU A 133 14.27 -9.63 0.95
CA LEU A 133 14.28 -10.77 1.86
C LEU A 133 15.62 -11.04 2.56
N PRO A 134 16.79 -10.99 1.89
CA PRO A 134 18.08 -11.21 2.57
C PRO A 134 18.31 -10.24 3.73
N HIS A 135 17.90 -8.97 3.57
CA HIS A 135 18.08 -7.91 4.57
C HIS A 135 17.00 -7.94 5.65
N LEU A 136 15.77 -8.33 5.30
CA LEU A 136 14.69 -8.53 6.27
C LEU A 136 15.03 -9.65 7.27
N LYS A 137 15.77 -10.68 6.86
CA LYS A 137 16.24 -11.75 7.77
C LYS A 137 17.17 -11.28 8.88
N GLU A 138 17.84 -10.16 8.68
CA GLU A 138 18.76 -9.56 9.65
C GLU A 138 18.05 -8.57 10.59
N SER A 139 16.80 -8.22 10.31
CA SER A 139 16.02 -7.32 11.17
C SER A 139 15.45 -8.05 12.39
N ALA A 140 15.47 -7.38 13.54
CA ALA A 140 14.89 -7.89 14.78
C ALA A 140 13.34 -7.92 14.75
N ASN A 141 12.70 -7.14 13.87
CA ASN A 141 11.25 -7.07 13.71
C ASN A 141 10.89 -6.74 12.25
N ALA A 142 11.00 -7.74 11.38
CA ALA A 142 10.86 -7.60 9.95
C ALA A 142 9.42 -7.68 9.47
N HIS A 143 9.01 -6.73 8.60
CA HIS A 143 7.67 -6.73 8.02
C HIS A 143 7.70 -6.58 6.51
N ILE A 144 6.83 -7.32 5.83
CA ILE A 144 6.38 -7.06 4.46
C ILE A 144 4.91 -6.66 4.53
N LEU A 145 4.58 -5.46 4.03
CA LEU A 145 3.21 -4.97 3.95
C LEU A 145 2.81 -4.79 2.49
N ASN A 146 1.80 -5.53 2.06
CA ASN A 146 1.24 -5.44 0.72
C ASN A 146 -0.04 -4.61 0.73
N LEU A 147 -0.13 -3.57 -0.11
CA LEU A 147 -1.37 -2.82 -0.30
C LEU A 147 -2.30 -3.63 -1.21
N ALA A 148 -2.89 -4.67 -0.63
CA ALA A 148 -3.64 -5.69 -1.34
C ALA A 148 -4.92 -6.09 -0.57
N PRO A 149 -6.00 -6.43 -1.29
CA PRO A 149 -7.30 -6.70 -0.68
C PRO A 149 -7.37 -8.07 0.02
N PRO A 150 -8.36 -8.28 0.90
CA PRO A 150 -8.73 -9.61 1.34
C PRO A 150 -9.15 -10.50 0.15
N LEU A 151 -9.00 -11.83 0.31
CA LEU A 151 -9.34 -12.81 -0.72
C LEU A 151 -10.83 -13.21 -0.60
N ASP A 152 -11.72 -12.38 -1.10
CA ASP A 152 -13.13 -12.72 -1.31
C ASP A 152 -13.33 -13.24 -2.73
N MET A 153 -13.57 -14.55 -2.85
CA MET A 153 -13.73 -15.23 -4.15
C MET A 153 -15.13 -15.09 -4.74
N SER A 154 -15.94 -14.16 -4.24
CA SER A 154 -17.26 -13.85 -4.78
C SER A 154 -17.16 -13.40 -6.24
N PRO A 155 -18.00 -13.95 -7.16
CA PRO A 155 -18.02 -13.57 -8.57
C PRO A 155 -18.25 -12.06 -8.82
N LYS A 156 -18.87 -11.35 -7.89
CA LYS A 156 -19.11 -9.89 -8.00
C LYS A 156 -17.81 -9.09 -8.17
N TRP A 157 -16.68 -9.59 -7.62
CA TRP A 157 -15.38 -8.94 -7.74
C TRP A 157 -14.65 -9.24 -9.03
N PHE A 158 -14.99 -10.34 -9.69
CA PHE A 158 -14.36 -10.75 -10.96
C PHE A 158 -15.14 -10.23 -12.17
N GLY A 159 -16.48 -10.28 -12.14
CA GLY A 159 -17.32 -10.00 -13.30
C GLY A 159 -17.05 -8.66 -13.99
N PRO A 160 -16.94 -7.53 -13.26
CA PRO A 160 -16.73 -6.22 -13.88
C PRO A 160 -15.33 -6.01 -14.48
N HIS A 161 -14.28 -6.62 -13.91
CA HIS A 161 -12.88 -6.32 -14.27
C HIS A 161 -11.92 -7.46 -13.92
N VAL A 162 -12.11 -8.61 -14.60
CA VAL A 162 -11.35 -9.85 -14.37
C VAL A 162 -9.84 -9.63 -14.27
N ALA A 163 -9.26 -8.89 -15.22
CA ALA A 163 -7.81 -8.67 -15.30
C ALA A 163 -7.26 -7.92 -14.08
N TYR A 164 -7.99 -6.90 -13.61
CA TYR A 164 -7.57 -6.12 -12.42
C TYR A 164 -7.69 -6.96 -11.15
N THR A 165 -8.81 -7.68 -10.99
CA THR A 165 -9.03 -8.56 -9.84
C THR A 165 -7.93 -9.61 -9.72
N MET A 166 -7.61 -10.30 -10.83
CA MET A 166 -6.51 -11.27 -10.87
C MET A 166 -5.17 -10.65 -10.45
N ALA A 167 -4.86 -9.46 -10.96
CA ALA A 167 -3.61 -8.78 -10.66
C ALA A 167 -3.53 -8.35 -9.18
N LYS A 168 -4.62 -7.86 -8.58
CA LYS A 168 -4.67 -7.48 -7.16
C LYS A 168 -4.65 -8.71 -6.26
N TYR A 169 -5.41 -9.75 -6.60
CA TYR A 169 -5.37 -11.01 -5.85
C TYR A 169 -4.02 -11.72 -5.95
N GLY A 170 -3.27 -11.52 -7.04
CA GLY A 170 -1.88 -11.96 -7.12
C GLY A 170 -1.00 -11.37 -6.01
N MET A 171 -1.19 -10.08 -5.64
CA MET A 171 -0.52 -9.48 -4.47
C MET A 171 -0.99 -10.15 -3.17
N SER A 172 -2.29 -10.39 -3.03
CA SER A 172 -2.87 -11.05 -1.85
C SER A 172 -2.38 -12.49 -1.70
N MET A 173 -2.20 -13.20 -2.82
CA MET A 173 -1.62 -14.56 -2.82
C MET A 173 -0.14 -14.53 -2.39
N CYS A 174 0.62 -13.48 -2.73
CA CYS A 174 1.97 -13.29 -2.18
C CYS A 174 1.92 -13.16 -0.65
N THR A 175 0.96 -12.41 -0.10
CA THR A 175 0.77 -12.32 1.35
C THR A 175 0.52 -13.68 1.96
N LEU A 176 -0.44 -14.44 1.43
CA LEU A 176 -0.82 -15.74 1.94
C LEU A 176 0.36 -16.75 1.93
N GLY A 177 1.04 -16.83 0.78
CA GLY A 177 2.15 -17.78 0.59
C GLY A 177 3.39 -17.42 1.38
N MET A 178 3.83 -16.15 1.28
CA MET A 178 5.05 -15.69 1.95
C MET A 178 4.91 -15.64 3.48
N ALA A 179 3.71 -15.38 4.00
CA ALA A 179 3.47 -15.44 5.45
C ALA A 179 3.78 -16.83 6.03
N GLU A 180 3.38 -17.88 5.35
CA GLU A 180 3.68 -19.24 5.78
C GLU A 180 5.15 -19.62 5.51
N GLU A 181 5.68 -19.25 4.33
CA GLU A 181 7.07 -19.53 3.95
C GLU A 181 8.06 -18.92 4.96
N PHE A 182 7.81 -17.68 5.40
CA PHE A 182 8.74 -16.91 6.25
C PHE A 182 8.44 -17.02 7.75
N ARG A 183 7.44 -17.78 8.15
CA ARG A 183 7.03 -17.96 9.55
C ARG A 183 8.20 -18.34 10.47
N LYS A 184 9.04 -19.29 10.03
CA LYS A 184 10.20 -19.74 10.81
C LYS A 184 11.31 -18.69 10.94
N GLN A 185 11.37 -17.76 10.00
CA GLN A 185 12.29 -16.61 10.04
C GLN A 185 11.73 -15.42 10.87
N LYS A 186 10.50 -15.54 11.36
CA LYS A 186 9.79 -14.47 12.11
C LYS A 186 9.68 -13.17 11.31
N ILE A 187 9.48 -13.29 9.99
CA ILE A 187 9.19 -12.16 9.12
C ILE A 187 7.68 -12.10 8.92
N ALA A 188 7.06 -11.02 9.36
CA ALA A 188 5.64 -10.78 9.15
C ALA A 188 5.35 -10.44 7.70
N VAL A 189 4.32 -11.06 7.13
CA VAL A 189 3.80 -10.68 5.81
C VAL A 189 2.30 -10.47 5.94
N ASN A 190 1.85 -9.24 5.76
CA ASN A 190 0.44 -8.87 5.90
C ASN A 190 -0.03 -8.04 4.70
N SER A 191 -1.33 -8.02 4.48
CA SER A 191 -2.01 -7.10 3.58
C SER A 191 -2.74 -6.02 4.36
N LEU A 192 -2.83 -4.83 3.77
CA LEU A 192 -3.67 -3.74 4.24
C LEU A 192 -4.49 -3.20 3.08
N TRP A 193 -5.80 -3.02 3.31
CA TRP A 193 -6.74 -2.53 2.31
C TRP A 193 -7.68 -1.48 2.92
N PRO A 194 -8.09 -0.46 2.17
CA PRO A 194 -9.02 0.54 2.68
C PRO A 194 -10.46 -0.01 2.74
N LEU A 195 -11.20 0.40 3.77
CA LEU A 195 -12.64 0.15 3.86
C LEU A 195 -13.41 0.94 2.81
N THR A 196 -13.00 2.18 2.60
CA THR A 196 -13.64 3.14 1.69
C THR A 196 -12.64 3.67 0.69
N ALA A 197 -13.10 4.18 -0.44
CA ALA A 197 -12.24 4.82 -1.43
C ALA A 197 -11.29 5.85 -0.77
N ILE A 198 -10.07 5.93 -1.27
CA ILE A 198 -9.06 6.87 -0.78
C ILE A 198 -8.84 7.97 -1.82
N ASP A 199 -8.92 9.23 -1.40
CA ASP A 199 -8.70 10.39 -2.25
C ASP A 199 -7.24 10.46 -2.73
N THR A 200 -7.02 9.88 -3.88
CA THR A 200 -5.73 9.83 -4.56
C THR A 200 -5.88 10.29 -6.01
N ALA A 201 -4.76 10.62 -6.64
CA ALA A 201 -4.76 10.96 -8.06
C ALA A 201 -5.36 9.84 -8.94
N ALA A 202 -5.23 8.57 -8.53
CA ALA A 202 -5.84 7.44 -9.24
C ALA A 202 -7.37 7.49 -9.14
N VAL A 203 -7.93 7.71 -7.97
CA VAL A 203 -9.38 7.85 -7.74
C VAL A 203 -9.92 9.06 -8.47
N ARG A 204 -9.28 10.22 -8.36
CA ARG A 204 -9.69 11.45 -9.06
C ARG A 204 -9.66 11.31 -10.58
N ASN A 205 -8.65 10.66 -11.12
CA ASN A 205 -8.49 10.55 -12.59
C ASN A 205 -9.31 9.42 -13.23
N LEU A 206 -9.68 8.38 -12.47
CA LEU A 206 -10.24 7.13 -13.03
C LEU A 206 -11.63 6.77 -12.51
N LEU A 207 -12.05 7.26 -11.32
CA LEU A 207 -13.23 6.76 -10.63
C LEU A 207 -14.34 7.79 -10.38
N GLY A 208 -14.24 9.02 -10.91
CA GLY A 208 -15.32 9.99 -10.77
C GLY A 208 -14.93 11.39 -10.31
N GLY A 209 -13.65 11.71 -10.34
CA GLY A 209 -13.16 13.08 -10.12
C GLY A 209 -13.49 13.63 -8.71
N ASP A 210 -13.88 14.88 -8.66
CA ASP A 210 -14.16 15.57 -7.39
C ASP A 210 -15.37 15.00 -6.64
N THR A 211 -16.33 14.41 -7.33
CA THR A 211 -17.48 13.75 -6.70
C THR A 211 -17.01 12.55 -5.88
N MET A 212 -16.18 11.69 -6.47
CA MET A 212 -15.63 10.54 -5.75
C MET A 212 -14.70 10.98 -4.61
N ALA A 213 -13.91 12.05 -4.81
CA ALA A 213 -13.06 12.58 -3.74
C ALA A 213 -13.84 13.01 -2.50
N LYS A 214 -15.05 13.60 -2.66
CA LYS A 214 -15.94 13.97 -1.54
C LYS A 214 -16.53 12.75 -0.82
N MET A 215 -16.52 11.58 -1.44
CA MET A 215 -16.97 10.32 -0.88
C MET A 215 -15.80 9.42 -0.44
N SER A 216 -14.60 9.95 -0.41
CA SER A 216 -13.37 9.24 -0.11
C SER A 216 -12.75 9.74 1.20
N ARG A 217 -11.95 8.90 1.81
CA ARG A 217 -11.09 9.29 2.94
C ARG A 217 -9.73 9.77 2.46
N LEU A 218 -9.06 10.56 3.29
CA LEU A 218 -7.67 10.96 3.07
C LEU A 218 -6.73 9.76 3.20
N PRO A 219 -5.60 9.76 2.49
CA PRO A 219 -4.58 8.71 2.61
C PRO A 219 -4.03 8.50 4.03
N ASP A 220 -4.23 9.47 4.92
CA ASP A 220 -3.79 9.43 6.32
C ASP A 220 -4.39 8.24 7.10
N ILE A 221 -5.60 7.79 6.79
CA ILE A 221 -6.17 6.61 7.44
C ILE A 221 -5.33 5.35 7.16
N MET A 222 -4.92 5.18 5.89
CA MET A 222 -4.05 4.08 5.49
C MET A 222 -2.67 4.18 6.13
N ALA A 223 -2.17 5.40 6.31
CA ALA A 223 -0.89 5.68 6.94
C ALA A 223 -0.90 5.32 8.43
N ASP A 224 -1.92 5.74 9.16
CA ASP A 224 -2.08 5.44 10.58
C ASP A 224 -2.32 3.92 10.80
N ALA A 225 -3.13 3.28 9.96
CA ALA A 225 -3.34 1.83 10.01
C ALA A 225 -2.07 1.04 9.68
N ALA A 226 -1.32 1.44 8.63
CA ALA A 226 -0.04 0.82 8.31
C ALA A 226 0.95 0.93 9.47
N HIS A 227 1.05 2.11 10.09
CA HIS A 227 1.89 2.30 11.27
C HIS A 227 1.49 1.35 12.41
N ALA A 228 0.19 1.25 12.73
CA ALA A 228 -0.31 0.37 13.78
C ALA A 228 0.06 -1.11 13.52
N VAL A 229 0.01 -1.57 12.27
CA VAL A 229 0.43 -2.93 11.88
C VAL A 229 1.95 -3.12 11.98
N LEU A 230 2.73 -2.15 11.48
CA LEU A 230 4.19 -2.26 11.37
C LEU A 230 4.94 -2.16 12.70
N VAL A 231 4.30 -1.71 13.77
CA VAL A 231 4.87 -1.69 15.12
C VAL A 231 4.53 -2.93 15.95
N ARG A 232 3.69 -3.84 15.43
CA ARG A 232 3.35 -5.11 16.09
C ARG A 232 4.55 -6.06 16.06
N ASP A 233 4.54 -7.07 16.92
CA ASP A 233 5.54 -8.14 16.89
C ASP A 233 5.38 -8.98 15.60
N ALA A 234 6.42 -9.02 14.78
CA ALA A 234 6.42 -9.74 13.52
C ALA A 234 6.24 -11.27 13.69
N ALA A 235 6.65 -11.82 14.82
CA ALA A 235 6.48 -13.24 15.10
C ALA A 235 5.01 -13.64 15.34
N GLU A 236 4.20 -12.68 15.82
CA GLU A 236 2.80 -12.90 16.20
C GLU A 236 1.80 -12.38 15.16
N CYS A 237 2.20 -11.35 14.39
CA CYS A 237 1.32 -10.63 13.48
C CYS A 237 1.68 -10.91 12.01
N THR A 238 1.31 -12.08 11.49
CA THR A 238 1.58 -12.48 10.09
C THR A 238 0.42 -13.23 9.45
N GLY A 239 0.25 -13.09 8.13
CA GLY A 239 -0.78 -13.79 7.35
C GLY A 239 -2.16 -13.11 7.38
N ASN A 240 -2.23 -11.86 7.85
CA ASN A 240 -3.48 -11.14 8.00
C ASN A 240 -3.80 -10.30 6.76
N PHE A 241 -5.11 -10.14 6.54
CA PHE A 241 -5.68 -9.22 5.56
C PHE A 241 -6.43 -8.12 6.32
N PHE A 242 -5.72 -7.08 6.66
CA PHE A 242 -6.22 -5.98 7.46
C PHE A 242 -7.07 -5.01 6.64
N ILE A 243 -8.07 -4.43 7.29
CA ILE A 243 -8.84 -3.28 6.82
C ILE A 243 -8.50 -2.08 7.71
N ASP A 244 -8.21 -0.95 7.11
CA ASP A 244 -7.69 0.25 7.77
C ASP A 244 -8.54 0.68 8.98
N GLU A 245 -9.85 0.83 8.82
CA GLU A 245 -10.73 1.22 9.91
C GLU A 245 -10.77 0.19 11.03
N LEU A 246 -10.77 -1.11 10.71
CA LEU A 246 -10.79 -2.16 11.74
C LEU A 246 -9.51 -2.14 12.58
N VAL A 247 -8.34 -2.01 11.94
CA VAL A 247 -7.06 -1.86 12.64
C VAL A 247 -7.09 -0.68 13.60
N LEU A 248 -7.55 0.47 13.14
CA LEU A 248 -7.57 1.67 13.98
C LEU A 248 -8.59 1.58 15.12
N ARG A 249 -9.71 0.88 14.92
CA ARG A 249 -10.66 0.60 16.00
C ARG A 249 -10.06 -0.31 17.07
N GLU A 250 -9.29 -1.31 16.68
CA GLU A 250 -8.52 -2.15 17.62
C GLU A 250 -7.53 -1.32 18.45
N GLU A 251 -6.94 -0.27 17.86
CA GLU A 251 -6.07 0.68 18.56
C GLU A 251 -6.83 1.77 19.36
N GLY A 252 -8.16 1.67 19.44
CA GLY A 252 -9.00 2.56 20.23
C GLY A 252 -9.42 3.86 19.55
N VAL A 253 -9.21 4.00 18.25
CA VAL A 253 -9.68 5.17 17.49
C VAL A 253 -11.21 5.10 17.36
N THR A 254 -11.89 6.16 17.77
CA THR A 254 -13.36 6.28 17.71
C THR A 254 -13.82 7.39 16.77
N ASP A 255 -12.99 8.41 16.54
CA ASP A 255 -13.29 9.51 15.63
C ASP A 255 -12.59 9.31 14.28
N PHE A 256 -13.38 9.01 13.25
CA PHE A 256 -12.94 8.85 11.87
C PHE A 256 -13.25 10.06 10.97
N ALA A 257 -13.95 11.08 11.48
CA ALA A 257 -14.30 12.28 10.71
C ALA A 257 -13.06 13.05 10.24
N LYS A 258 -11.98 13.01 11.00
CA LYS A 258 -10.68 13.62 10.64
C LYS A 258 -10.10 13.09 9.33
N TYR A 259 -10.48 11.86 8.93
CA TYR A 259 -10.01 11.25 7.68
C TYR A 259 -10.92 11.56 6.48
N ALA A 260 -12.06 12.18 6.71
CA ALA A 260 -13.01 12.58 5.66
C ALA A 260 -13.59 13.98 5.92
N PRO A 261 -12.75 15.03 6.05
CA PRO A 261 -13.20 16.36 6.51
C PRO A 261 -14.13 17.07 5.55
N GLY A 262 -14.24 16.61 4.30
CA GLY A 262 -15.13 17.18 3.27
C GLY A 262 -16.32 16.30 2.91
N ALA A 263 -16.56 15.20 3.64
CA ALA A 263 -17.65 14.29 3.34
C ALA A 263 -19.00 14.87 3.80
N GLU A 264 -19.98 14.88 2.90
CA GLU A 264 -21.37 15.36 3.15
C GLU A 264 -22.37 14.21 3.03
N GLY A 265 -22.02 13.00 3.51
CA GLY A 265 -22.89 11.82 3.42
C GLY A 265 -22.11 10.51 3.46
N PRO A 266 -22.73 9.40 3.04
CA PRO A 266 -22.08 8.10 3.04
C PRO A 266 -20.83 8.09 2.17
N LEU A 267 -19.80 7.38 2.62
CA LEU A 267 -18.55 7.20 1.88
C LEU A 267 -18.69 6.09 0.82
N ALA A 268 -17.92 6.14 -0.24
CA ALA A 268 -17.87 5.06 -1.23
C ALA A 268 -17.08 3.88 -0.67
N GLY A 269 -17.68 2.69 -0.64
CA GLY A 269 -16.97 1.46 -0.28
C GLY A 269 -15.88 1.13 -1.29
N ASP A 270 -14.74 0.63 -0.81
CA ASP A 270 -13.68 0.18 -1.72
C ASP A 270 -14.00 -1.22 -2.27
N PHE A 271 -13.38 -1.56 -3.41
CA PHE A 271 -13.51 -2.89 -4.00
C PHE A 271 -12.96 -3.97 -3.07
N PHE A 272 -13.46 -5.18 -3.22
CA PHE A 272 -12.97 -6.40 -2.57
C PHE A 272 -13.18 -6.48 -1.06
N VAL A 273 -13.84 -5.50 -0.46
CA VAL A 273 -14.21 -5.57 0.96
C VAL A 273 -15.45 -6.46 1.11
N PRO A 274 -15.37 -7.55 1.89
CA PRO A 274 -16.53 -8.42 2.18
C PRO A 274 -17.69 -7.65 2.82
N ASP A 275 -18.92 -8.03 2.47
CA ASP A 275 -20.12 -7.31 2.94
C ASP A 275 -20.24 -7.32 4.48
N GLU A 276 -19.86 -8.43 5.12
CA GLU A 276 -19.85 -8.55 6.58
C GLU A 276 -18.92 -7.55 7.29
N ILE A 277 -17.87 -7.08 6.63
CA ILE A 277 -16.99 -6.05 7.18
C ILE A 277 -17.69 -4.70 7.21
N PHE A 278 -18.41 -4.34 6.15
CA PHE A 278 -19.21 -3.12 6.14
C PHE A 278 -20.34 -3.16 7.21
N ASP A 279 -20.92 -4.34 7.45
CA ASP A 279 -21.96 -4.51 8.46
C ASP A 279 -21.43 -4.44 9.90
N ALA A 280 -20.14 -4.68 10.08
CA ALA A 280 -19.47 -4.67 11.39
C ALA A 280 -19.02 -3.27 11.84
N VAL A 281 -19.04 -2.26 10.97
CA VAL A 281 -18.61 -0.90 11.29
C VAL A 281 -19.78 0.09 11.30
N PRO A 282 -19.76 1.15 12.14
CA PRO A 282 -20.79 2.18 12.16
C PRO A 282 -20.65 3.19 11.02
N THR A 283 -19.60 3.13 10.21
CA THR A 283 -19.37 4.03 9.07
C THR A 283 -20.44 3.78 8.00
N GLU A 284 -21.17 4.82 7.62
CA GLU A 284 -22.12 4.74 6.50
C GLU A 284 -21.37 4.63 5.17
N VAL A 285 -21.61 3.53 4.46
CA VAL A 285 -20.90 3.20 3.21
C VAL A 285 -21.89 2.89 2.09
N LEU A 286 -21.69 3.52 0.94
CA LEU A 286 -22.35 3.14 -0.31
C LEU A 286 -21.59 1.99 -0.98
N ARG A 287 -22.27 0.85 -1.12
CA ARG A 287 -21.72 -0.38 -1.72
C ARG A 287 -22.10 -0.47 -3.20
N ASN A 288 -21.61 0.46 -4.00
CA ASN A 288 -21.90 0.47 -5.44
C ASN A 288 -20.77 -0.25 -6.18
N TYR A 289 -20.94 -1.52 -6.48
CA TYR A 289 -19.97 -2.35 -7.18
C TYR A 289 -20.29 -2.52 -8.68
N GLY A 290 -20.86 -1.50 -9.34
CA GLY A 290 -21.17 -1.47 -10.79
C GLY A 290 -22.59 -1.65 -11.14
#